data_f62558384ff968913801074ec30b485e
#
_entry.id   f62558384ff968913801074ec30b485e
#
_cell.length_a   1.000
_cell.length_b   1.000
_cell.length_c   1.000
_cell.angle_alpha   90.00
_cell.angle_beta   90.00
_cell.angle_gamma   90.00
#
_symmetry.space_group_name_H-M   'P 1'
#
loop_
_entity.id
_entity.type
_entity.pdbx_description
1 polymer ?
#
loop_
_entity_poly.entity_id
_entity_poly.type
_entity_poly.pdbx_seq_one_letter_code
_entity_poly.pdbx_strand_id
1 'polypeptide(L)'
;MKTFHQLRKHRRLYKAKRWFGQHFAGLIHFTQWLAKKLAFLRILRFLNPFRYIKRMDSYIIKKFVGTYFFSILLIISVAIVFDVNDNLPKFTENHAPLRAIVFDYYLNFVPYFANLFSALFVFIAVIFFTSKMAGNSEIIAIMASGISFKRLLRPYMITCIMLSAMSYALSAYVIPYGTVVRQNFEIKYKKKSKNTSAENVQLQVDRGVIAYLQHYDNQSKKGFGFCLDKFKDKKLVSHLTAMEVQYDTISDSKYHWKIRNWKVRQLQGLKEHITSGAEKDTIIMMEPTDLVYSKGQQETFTSPALKDYISKQINRGSGNVVQYQVE
;
A
#
# COMPACT_ATOMS: atom_id res chain seq x y z
N MET A 1 -28.43 -7.54 39.36
CA MET A 1 -27.37 -8.31 38.67
C MET A 1 -27.63 -8.60 37.19
N LYS A 2 -28.78 -8.29 36.61
CA LYS A 2 -29.15 -8.52 35.18
C LYS A 2 -28.73 -7.40 34.19
N THR A 3 -28.44 -6.20 34.67
CA THR A 3 -28.11 -5.02 33.84
C THR A 3 -26.67 -4.97 33.33
N PHE A 4 -25.71 -5.54 34.06
CA PHE A 4 -24.30 -5.56 33.67
C PHE A 4 -24.01 -6.53 32.50
N HIS A 5 -24.78 -7.61 32.36
CA HIS A 5 -24.61 -8.59 31.28
C HIS A 5 -25.15 -8.07 29.94
N GLN A 6 -26.20 -7.25 29.95
CA GLN A 6 -26.73 -6.64 28.73
C GLN A 6 -25.80 -5.54 28.18
N LEU A 7 -25.14 -4.76 29.03
CA LEU A 7 -24.18 -3.73 28.60
C LEU A 7 -22.91 -4.34 27.98
N ARG A 8 -22.46 -5.51 28.47
CA ARG A 8 -21.33 -6.24 27.88
C ARG A 8 -21.66 -6.84 26.49
N LYS A 9 -22.90 -7.27 26.27
CA LYS A 9 -23.38 -7.80 24.99
C LYS A 9 -23.52 -6.69 23.95
N HIS A 10 -24.02 -5.51 24.34
CA HIS A 10 -24.08 -4.34 23.46
C HIS A 10 -22.70 -3.81 23.08
N ARG A 11 -21.73 -3.78 23.99
CA ARG A 11 -20.34 -3.36 23.67
C ARG A 11 -19.64 -4.33 22.72
N ARG A 12 -19.90 -5.65 22.83
CA ARG A 12 -19.34 -6.64 21.88
C ARG A 12 -19.97 -6.53 20.50
N LEU A 13 -21.27 -6.30 20.39
CA LEU A 13 -21.96 -6.07 19.11
C LEU A 13 -21.54 -4.76 18.46
N TYR A 14 -21.30 -3.70 19.24
CA TYR A 14 -20.82 -2.42 18.72
C TYR A 14 -19.39 -2.50 18.22
N LYS A 15 -18.50 -3.21 18.92
CA LYS A 15 -17.12 -3.49 18.47
C LYS A 15 -17.10 -4.39 17.22
N ALA A 16 -17.95 -5.39 17.15
CA ALA A 16 -18.08 -6.25 15.97
C ALA A 16 -18.63 -5.47 14.75
N LYS A 17 -19.62 -4.60 14.95
CA LYS A 17 -20.19 -3.78 13.88
C LYS A 17 -19.20 -2.72 13.36
N ARG A 18 -18.37 -2.15 14.25
CA ARG A 18 -17.32 -1.19 13.91
C ARG A 18 -16.13 -1.89 13.21
N TRP A 19 -15.79 -3.10 13.64
CA TRP A 19 -14.76 -3.94 13.00
C TRP A 19 -15.20 -4.38 11.59
N PHE A 20 -16.46 -4.83 11.43
CA PHE A 20 -17.05 -5.15 10.12
C PHE A 20 -17.10 -3.91 9.22
N GLY A 21 -17.50 -2.74 9.74
CA GLY A 21 -17.56 -1.50 8.97
C GLY A 21 -16.20 -1.04 8.47
N GLN A 22 -15.13 -1.21 9.24
CA GLN A 22 -13.77 -0.81 8.84
C GLN A 22 -13.15 -1.77 7.81
N HIS A 23 -13.47 -3.07 7.88
CA HIS A 23 -12.92 -4.07 6.94
C HIS A 23 -13.71 -4.15 5.62
N PHE A 24 -15.01 -3.80 5.66
CA PHE A 24 -15.85 -3.80 4.46
C PHE A 24 -16.02 -2.42 3.80
N ALA A 25 -15.65 -1.33 4.46
CA ALA A 25 -15.72 0.00 3.85
C ALA A 25 -14.87 0.11 2.57
N GLY A 26 -13.69 -0.53 2.56
CA GLY A 26 -12.85 -0.63 1.36
C GLY A 26 -13.52 -1.41 0.22
N LEU A 27 -14.19 -2.50 0.55
CA LEU A 27 -14.93 -3.33 -0.42
C LEU A 27 -16.19 -2.61 -0.94
N ILE A 28 -16.89 -1.86 -0.09
CA ILE A 28 -18.08 -1.06 -0.47
C ILE A 28 -17.65 0.13 -1.33
N HIS A 29 -16.55 0.82 -1.01
CA HIS A 29 -15.98 1.85 -1.87
C HIS A 29 -15.49 1.29 -3.20
N PHE A 30 -14.91 0.09 -3.19
CA PHE A 30 -14.49 -0.61 -4.40
C PHE A 30 -15.69 -1.01 -5.26
N THR A 31 -16.76 -1.56 -4.68
CA THR A 31 -17.99 -1.90 -5.43
C THR A 31 -18.71 -0.67 -5.94
N GLN A 32 -18.77 0.44 -5.18
CA GLN A 32 -19.33 1.70 -5.64
C GLN A 32 -18.49 2.38 -6.71
N TRP A 33 -17.14 2.30 -6.61
CA TRP A 33 -16.24 2.75 -7.65
C TRP A 33 -16.32 1.87 -8.90
N LEU A 34 -16.39 0.53 -8.73
CA LEU A 34 -16.65 -0.40 -9.81
C LEU A 34 -18.01 -0.11 -10.46
N ALA A 35 -19.05 0.15 -9.69
CA ALA A 35 -20.38 0.52 -10.20
C ALA A 35 -20.37 1.86 -10.96
N LYS A 36 -19.63 2.88 -10.49
CA LYS A 36 -19.43 4.14 -11.22
C LYS A 36 -18.59 3.98 -12.48
N LYS A 37 -17.59 3.09 -12.49
CA LYS A 37 -16.80 2.77 -13.71
C LYS A 37 -17.48 1.75 -14.61
N LEU A 38 -18.34 0.88 -14.08
CA LEU A 38 -19.26 0.06 -14.90
C LEU A 38 -20.31 0.94 -15.62
N ALA A 39 -20.66 2.11 -15.08
CA ALA A 39 -21.41 3.12 -15.84
C ALA A 39 -20.59 3.70 -17.00
N PHE A 40 -19.25 3.80 -16.88
CA PHE A 40 -18.36 4.11 -18.00
C PHE A 40 -18.26 2.95 -19.02
N LEU A 41 -18.36 1.71 -18.55
CA LEU A 41 -18.49 0.53 -19.43
C LEU A 41 -19.86 0.51 -20.17
N ARG A 42 -20.86 1.25 -19.70
CA ARG A 42 -22.11 1.46 -20.42
C ARG A 42 -21.92 2.37 -21.64
N ILE A 43 -20.93 3.25 -21.61
CA ILE A 43 -20.46 4.04 -22.78
C ILE A 43 -19.62 3.17 -23.70
N LEU A 44 -18.82 2.22 -23.16
CA LEU A 44 -18.13 1.17 -23.94
C LEU A 44 -19.09 0.14 -24.58
N ARG A 45 -20.35 0.08 -24.12
CA ARG A 45 -21.41 -0.70 -24.79
C ARG A 45 -21.80 -0.12 -26.15
N PHE A 46 -21.50 1.16 -26.40
CA PHE A 46 -21.63 1.79 -27.73
C PHE A 46 -20.44 1.45 -28.65
N LEU A 47 -19.25 1.19 -28.07
CA LEU A 47 -18.09 0.60 -28.74
C LEU A 47 -18.06 -0.90 -28.40
N ASN A 48 -19.01 -1.67 -28.92
CA ASN A 48 -19.16 -3.10 -28.65
C ASN A 48 -17.93 -3.88 -29.21
N PRO A 49 -16.76 -3.96 -28.51
CA PRO A 49 -15.59 -4.68 -29.03
C PRO A 49 -15.86 -6.18 -29.11
N PHE A 50 -16.85 -6.67 -28.33
CA PHE A 50 -17.28 -8.07 -28.36
C PHE A 50 -18.04 -8.44 -29.65
N ARG A 51 -18.59 -7.48 -30.40
CA ARG A 51 -19.23 -7.72 -31.68
C ARG A 51 -18.23 -8.12 -32.79
N TYR A 52 -16.95 -7.79 -32.58
CA TYR A 52 -15.85 -8.18 -33.50
C TYR A 52 -15.13 -9.45 -33.09
N ILE A 53 -15.43 -10.03 -31.91
CA ILE A 53 -14.83 -11.29 -31.45
C ILE A 53 -15.59 -12.45 -32.11
N LYS A 54 -14.96 -13.09 -33.10
CA LYS A 54 -15.49 -14.30 -33.74
C LYS A 54 -15.35 -15.50 -32.79
N ARG A 55 -16.06 -16.58 -33.06
CA ARG A 55 -16.04 -17.82 -32.26
C ARG A 55 -14.61 -18.35 -32.02
N MET A 56 -13.77 -18.28 -33.05
CA MET A 56 -12.35 -18.66 -32.96
C MET A 56 -11.57 -17.80 -31.96
N ASP A 57 -11.77 -16.47 -32.01
CA ASP A 57 -11.08 -15.56 -31.06
C ASP A 57 -11.47 -15.86 -29.61
N SER A 58 -12.77 -16.07 -29.38
CA SER A 58 -13.27 -16.43 -28.04
C SER A 58 -12.69 -17.75 -27.54
N TYR A 59 -12.51 -18.73 -28.44
CA TYR A 59 -11.91 -20.01 -28.11
C TYR A 59 -10.44 -19.83 -27.65
N ILE A 60 -9.64 -19.11 -28.45
CA ILE A 60 -8.24 -18.83 -28.13
C ILE A 60 -8.13 -18.03 -26.81
N ILE A 61 -8.95 -16.98 -26.64
CA ILE A 61 -8.98 -16.17 -25.42
C ILE A 61 -9.27 -17.04 -24.19
N LYS A 62 -10.29 -17.90 -24.26
CA LYS A 62 -10.64 -18.81 -23.15
C LYS A 62 -9.50 -19.77 -22.79
N LYS A 63 -8.85 -20.37 -23.79
CA LYS A 63 -7.69 -21.25 -23.59
C LYS A 63 -6.54 -20.48 -22.92
N PHE A 64 -6.22 -19.28 -23.44
CA PHE A 64 -5.15 -18.46 -22.88
C PHE A 64 -5.44 -18.08 -21.41
N VAL A 65 -6.59 -17.48 -21.14
CA VAL A 65 -6.99 -17.07 -19.81
C VAL A 65 -7.04 -18.26 -18.84
N GLY A 66 -7.61 -19.40 -19.29
CA GLY A 66 -7.64 -20.63 -18.49
C GLY A 66 -6.25 -21.14 -18.13
N THR A 67 -5.32 -21.15 -19.10
CA THR A 67 -3.93 -21.55 -18.84
C THR A 67 -3.20 -20.55 -17.93
N TYR A 68 -3.46 -19.25 -18.08
CA TYR A 68 -2.90 -18.21 -17.22
C TYR A 68 -3.30 -18.41 -15.75
N PHE A 69 -4.59 -18.56 -15.48
CA PHE A 69 -5.05 -18.80 -14.09
C PHE A 69 -4.59 -20.16 -13.54
N PHE A 70 -4.53 -21.19 -14.38
CA PHE A 70 -3.98 -22.49 -14.00
C PHE A 70 -2.50 -22.37 -13.61
N SER A 71 -1.70 -21.65 -14.38
CA SER A 71 -0.27 -21.42 -14.09
C SER A 71 -0.09 -20.66 -12.78
N ILE A 72 -0.90 -19.63 -12.54
CA ILE A 72 -0.90 -18.89 -11.28
C ILE A 72 -1.21 -19.83 -10.12
N LEU A 73 -2.29 -20.61 -10.20
CA LEU A 73 -2.70 -21.51 -9.13
C LEU A 73 -1.60 -22.52 -8.80
N LEU A 74 -0.99 -23.12 -9.82
CA LEU A 74 0.06 -24.12 -9.64
C LEU A 74 1.29 -23.51 -8.95
N ILE A 75 1.80 -22.39 -9.46
CA ILE A 75 3.04 -21.79 -8.92
C ILE A 75 2.81 -21.16 -7.55
N ILE A 76 1.66 -20.51 -7.34
CA ILE A 76 1.33 -19.93 -6.03
C ILE A 76 1.11 -21.00 -4.98
N SER A 77 0.52 -22.15 -5.33
CA SER A 77 0.38 -23.24 -4.36
C SER A 77 1.73 -23.72 -3.84
N VAL A 78 2.72 -23.84 -4.74
CA VAL A 78 4.09 -24.18 -4.36
C VAL A 78 4.73 -23.06 -3.51
N ALA A 79 4.56 -21.79 -3.91
CA ALA A 79 5.07 -20.64 -3.17
C ALA A 79 4.49 -20.57 -1.74
N ILE A 80 3.19 -20.86 -1.58
CA ILE A 80 2.55 -20.90 -0.25
C ILE A 80 3.16 -22.00 0.61
N VAL A 81 3.42 -23.19 0.06
CA VAL A 81 4.05 -24.28 0.83
C VAL A 81 5.42 -23.89 1.35
N PHE A 82 6.25 -23.25 0.52
CA PHE A 82 7.57 -22.75 0.96
C PHE A 82 7.42 -21.63 1.99
N ASP A 83 6.53 -20.66 1.78
CA ASP A 83 6.33 -19.56 2.74
C ASP A 83 5.79 -20.07 4.09
N VAL A 84 4.90 -21.06 4.08
CA VAL A 84 4.43 -21.73 5.31
C VAL A 84 5.60 -22.36 6.06
N ASN A 85 6.43 -23.13 5.36
CA ASN A 85 7.57 -23.80 5.97
C ASN A 85 8.52 -22.81 6.65
N ASP A 86 8.84 -21.70 5.97
CA ASP A 86 9.76 -20.67 6.46
C ASP A 86 9.21 -19.86 7.64
N ASN A 87 7.89 -19.67 7.68
CA ASN A 87 7.24 -18.80 8.67
C ASN A 87 6.51 -19.55 9.77
N LEU A 88 6.29 -20.86 9.64
CA LEU A 88 5.59 -21.68 10.64
C LEU A 88 6.18 -21.57 12.05
N PRO A 89 7.53 -21.61 12.24
CA PRO A 89 8.13 -21.42 13.56
C PRO A 89 7.74 -20.08 14.19
N LYS A 90 7.77 -18.99 13.41
CA LYS A 90 7.43 -17.64 13.87
C LYS A 90 5.95 -17.51 14.24
N PHE A 91 5.07 -18.13 13.45
CA PHE A 91 3.63 -18.13 13.70
C PHE A 91 3.29 -18.90 14.97
N THR A 92 3.95 -20.03 15.22
CA THR A 92 3.75 -20.85 16.42
C THR A 92 4.31 -20.18 17.66
N GLU A 93 5.54 -19.64 17.59
CA GLU A 93 6.22 -18.93 18.68
C GLU A 93 5.39 -17.73 19.17
N ASN A 94 4.78 -16.99 18.25
CA ASN A 94 3.99 -15.80 18.57
C ASN A 94 2.48 -16.08 18.67
N HIS A 95 2.07 -17.34 18.80
CA HIS A 95 0.67 -17.76 18.96
C HIS A 95 -0.29 -17.12 17.95
N ALA A 96 0.09 -17.05 16.67
CA ALA A 96 -0.76 -16.48 15.63
C ALA A 96 -1.99 -17.37 15.39
N PRO A 97 -3.24 -16.85 15.49
CA PRO A 97 -4.43 -17.65 15.25
C PRO A 97 -4.54 -18.03 13.76
N LEU A 98 -4.89 -19.29 13.48
CA LEU A 98 -5.03 -19.81 12.11
C LEU A 98 -5.91 -18.93 11.22
N ARG A 99 -6.97 -18.36 11.78
CA ARG A 99 -7.85 -17.44 11.04
C ARG A 99 -7.09 -16.20 10.53
N ALA A 100 -6.25 -15.58 11.36
CA ALA A 100 -5.45 -14.43 10.94
C ALA A 100 -4.38 -14.84 9.91
N ILE A 101 -3.78 -16.03 10.05
CA ILE A 101 -2.82 -16.54 9.05
C ILE A 101 -3.50 -16.67 7.68
N VAL A 102 -4.70 -17.23 7.60
CA VAL A 102 -5.40 -17.46 6.33
C VAL A 102 -5.94 -16.15 5.74
N PHE A 103 -6.65 -15.33 6.53
CA PHE A 103 -7.38 -14.16 6.01
C PHE A 103 -6.55 -12.88 6.00
N ASP A 104 -5.70 -12.64 6.99
CA ASP A 104 -4.93 -11.40 7.06
C ASP A 104 -3.58 -11.54 6.33
N TYR A 105 -3.00 -12.75 6.30
CA TYR A 105 -1.73 -12.99 5.65
C TYR A 105 -1.88 -13.59 4.24
N TYR A 106 -2.34 -14.86 4.08
CA TYR A 106 -2.35 -15.53 2.77
C TYR A 106 -3.36 -14.95 1.78
N LEU A 107 -4.54 -14.52 2.21
CA LEU A 107 -5.52 -13.91 1.31
C LEU A 107 -4.98 -12.63 0.66
N ASN A 108 -4.08 -11.91 1.33
CA ASN A 108 -3.45 -10.69 0.82
C ASN A 108 -2.10 -10.96 0.13
N PHE A 109 -1.42 -12.06 0.49
CA PHE A 109 -0.19 -12.51 -0.12
C PHE A 109 -0.41 -12.99 -1.57
N VAL A 110 -1.45 -13.79 -1.80
CA VAL A 110 -1.75 -14.39 -3.12
C VAL A 110 -1.94 -13.35 -4.24
N PRO A 111 -2.79 -12.31 -4.09
CA PRO A 111 -2.94 -11.29 -5.13
C PRO A 111 -1.66 -10.49 -5.38
N TYR A 112 -0.90 -10.20 -4.33
CA TYR A 112 0.38 -9.50 -4.44
C TYR A 112 1.38 -10.30 -5.29
N PHE A 113 1.61 -11.58 -4.95
CA PHE A 113 2.53 -12.44 -5.69
C PHE A 113 2.05 -12.74 -7.11
N ALA A 114 0.75 -13.00 -7.31
CA ALA A 114 0.16 -13.20 -8.63
C ALA A 114 0.41 -12.00 -9.54
N ASN A 115 0.30 -10.79 -9.00
CA ASN A 115 0.53 -9.57 -9.76
C ASN A 115 2.02 -9.30 -10.00
N LEU A 116 2.87 -9.51 -9.01
CA LEU A 116 4.33 -9.35 -9.12
C LEU A 116 4.92 -10.19 -10.25
N PHE A 117 4.45 -11.43 -10.39
CA PHE A 117 4.90 -12.36 -11.43
C PHE A 117 3.95 -12.46 -12.63
N SER A 118 3.00 -11.52 -12.78
CA SER A 118 1.97 -11.59 -13.83
C SER A 118 2.54 -11.68 -15.24
N ALA A 119 3.61 -10.94 -15.55
CA ALA A 119 4.29 -11.00 -16.84
C ALA A 119 4.88 -12.39 -17.11
N LEU A 120 5.50 -13.03 -16.11
CA LEU A 120 6.01 -14.39 -16.20
C LEU A 120 4.89 -15.40 -16.46
N PHE A 121 3.76 -15.26 -15.76
CA PHE A 121 2.61 -16.14 -15.95
C PHE A 121 1.97 -15.98 -17.34
N VAL A 122 1.91 -14.76 -17.87
CA VAL A 122 1.47 -14.51 -19.25
C VAL A 122 2.40 -15.23 -20.24
N PHE A 123 3.71 -15.11 -20.05
CA PHE A 123 4.70 -15.78 -20.91
C PHE A 123 4.56 -17.30 -20.87
N ILE A 124 4.50 -17.90 -19.69
CA ILE A 124 4.30 -19.34 -19.51
C ILE A 124 2.98 -19.78 -20.16
N ALA A 125 1.89 -19.04 -19.94
CA ALA A 125 0.60 -19.36 -20.49
C ALA A 125 0.62 -19.34 -22.03
N VAL A 126 1.24 -18.33 -22.65
CA VAL A 126 1.35 -18.22 -24.10
C VAL A 126 2.10 -19.42 -24.68
N ILE A 127 3.26 -19.75 -24.11
CA ILE A 127 4.05 -20.90 -24.59
C ILE A 127 3.25 -22.19 -24.45
N PHE A 128 2.69 -22.44 -23.27
CA PHE A 128 2.06 -23.70 -22.93
C PHE A 128 0.80 -23.95 -23.76
N PHE A 129 -0.13 -22.97 -23.85
CA PHE A 129 -1.35 -23.20 -24.62
C PHE A 129 -1.09 -23.21 -26.12
N THR A 130 -0.14 -22.40 -26.64
CA THR A 130 0.24 -22.39 -28.04
C THR A 130 0.87 -23.72 -28.46
N SER A 131 1.80 -24.23 -27.64
CA SER A 131 2.41 -25.54 -27.84
C SER A 131 1.36 -26.65 -27.86
N LYS A 132 0.40 -26.61 -26.93
CA LYS A 132 -0.71 -27.56 -26.88
C LYS A 132 -1.60 -27.48 -28.12
N MET A 133 -1.92 -26.26 -28.60
CA MET A 133 -2.68 -26.09 -29.86
C MET A 133 -1.92 -26.56 -31.08
N ALA A 134 -0.58 -26.36 -31.11
CA ALA A 134 0.27 -26.86 -32.21
C ALA A 134 0.33 -28.39 -32.20
N GLY A 135 0.55 -28.99 -31.01
CA GLY A 135 0.56 -30.47 -30.88
C GLY A 135 -0.76 -31.13 -31.25
N ASN A 136 -1.88 -30.46 -31.03
CA ASN A 136 -3.20 -30.93 -31.48
C ASN A 136 -3.51 -30.60 -32.96
N SER A 137 -2.54 -30.07 -33.72
CA SER A 137 -2.71 -29.62 -35.12
C SER A 137 -3.77 -28.50 -35.30
N GLU A 138 -4.25 -27.86 -34.22
CA GLU A 138 -5.28 -26.82 -34.28
C GLU A 138 -4.79 -25.58 -35.02
N ILE A 139 -3.53 -25.17 -34.82
CA ILE A 139 -2.93 -24.04 -35.54
C ILE A 139 -2.82 -24.29 -37.02
N ILE A 140 -2.41 -25.50 -37.40
CA ILE A 140 -2.29 -25.90 -38.81
C ILE A 140 -3.67 -25.90 -39.47
N ALA A 141 -4.70 -26.46 -38.82
CA ALA A 141 -6.06 -26.47 -39.32
C ALA A 141 -6.63 -25.05 -39.51
N ILE A 142 -6.36 -24.13 -38.55
CA ILE A 142 -6.77 -22.72 -38.66
C ILE A 142 -6.07 -22.03 -39.82
N MET A 143 -4.78 -22.24 -40.01
CA MET A 143 -4.04 -21.64 -41.12
C MET A 143 -4.43 -22.25 -42.49
N ALA A 144 -4.66 -23.56 -42.55
CA ALA A 144 -5.14 -24.25 -43.77
C ALA A 144 -6.53 -23.78 -44.21
N SER A 145 -7.36 -23.25 -43.28
CA SER A 145 -8.65 -22.64 -43.63
C SER A 145 -8.55 -21.23 -44.23
N GLY A 146 -7.33 -20.76 -44.59
CA GLY A 146 -7.08 -19.47 -45.24
C GLY A 146 -7.01 -18.28 -44.26
N ILE A 147 -6.96 -18.54 -42.93
CA ILE A 147 -6.80 -17.47 -41.92
C ILE A 147 -5.34 -17.04 -41.87
N SER A 148 -5.09 -15.74 -42.10
CA SER A 148 -3.74 -15.18 -42.02
C SER A 148 -3.16 -15.24 -40.61
N PHE A 149 -1.84 -15.37 -40.49
CA PHE A 149 -1.14 -15.38 -39.20
C PHE A 149 -1.43 -14.11 -38.37
N LYS A 150 -1.49 -12.93 -38.99
CA LYS A 150 -1.87 -11.66 -38.30
C LYS A 150 -3.26 -11.74 -37.67
N ARG A 151 -4.18 -12.44 -38.32
CA ARG A 151 -5.55 -12.66 -37.80
C ARG A 151 -5.54 -13.62 -36.60
N LEU A 152 -4.67 -14.63 -36.62
CA LEU A 152 -4.46 -15.57 -35.52
C LEU A 152 -3.85 -14.87 -34.30
N LEU A 153 -2.95 -13.88 -34.46
CA LEU A 153 -2.34 -13.13 -33.34
C LEU A 153 -3.30 -12.17 -32.66
N ARG A 154 -4.38 -11.75 -33.31
CA ARG A 154 -5.33 -10.77 -32.74
C ARG A 154 -5.88 -11.18 -31.35
N PRO A 155 -6.41 -12.39 -31.12
CA PRO A 155 -6.88 -12.80 -29.80
C PRO A 155 -5.78 -12.82 -28.72
N TYR A 156 -4.52 -13.10 -29.07
CA TYR A 156 -3.39 -13.04 -28.17
C TYR A 156 -3.18 -11.60 -27.67
N MET A 157 -3.13 -10.64 -28.59
CA MET A 157 -2.96 -9.23 -28.25
C MET A 157 -4.11 -8.69 -27.38
N ILE A 158 -5.36 -9.04 -27.71
CA ILE A 158 -6.54 -8.66 -26.92
C ILE A 158 -6.42 -9.20 -25.50
N THR A 159 -6.03 -10.48 -25.35
CA THR A 159 -5.89 -11.10 -24.02
C THR A 159 -4.76 -10.48 -23.24
N CYS A 160 -3.60 -10.21 -23.85
CA CYS A 160 -2.49 -9.54 -23.18
C CYS A 160 -2.89 -8.14 -22.67
N ILE A 161 -3.57 -7.34 -23.50
CA ILE A 161 -4.05 -6.01 -23.10
C ILE A 161 -5.06 -6.13 -21.93
N MET A 162 -5.97 -7.09 -22.00
CA MET A 162 -6.95 -7.34 -20.95
C MET A 162 -6.27 -7.73 -19.62
N LEU A 163 -5.29 -8.66 -19.67
CA LEU A 163 -4.54 -9.09 -18.49
C LEU A 163 -3.67 -7.96 -17.92
N SER A 164 -3.03 -7.14 -18.77
CA SER A 164 -2.28 -5.97 -18.35
C SER A 164 -3.17 -4.94 -17.66
N ALA A 165 -4.35 -4.68 -18.20
CA ALA A 165 -5.31 -3.78 -17.58
C ALA A 165 -5.80 -4.30 -16.22
N MET A 166 -6.02 -5.61 -16.11
CA MET A 166 -6.39 -6.27 -14.86
C MET A 166 -5.25 -6.17 -13.83
N SER A 167 -4.01 -6.46 -14.23
CA SER A 167 -2.82 -6.34 -13.38
C SER A 167 -2.63 -4.90 -12.89
N TYR A 168 -2.79 -3.92 -13.75
CA TYR A 168 -2.74 -2.51 -13.37
C TYR A 168 -3.84 -2.14 -12.36
N ALA A 169 -5.07 -2.59 -12.56
CA ALA A 169 -6.17 -2.33 -11.64
C ALA A 169 -5.93 -2.98 -10.27
N LEU A 170 -5.39 -4.21 -10.23
CA LEU A 170 -4.98 -4.88 -9.00
C LEU A 170 -3.89 -4.10 -8.27
N SER A 171 -2.84 -3.68 -8.97
CA SER A 171 -1.71 -2.92 -8.41
C SER A 171 -2.15 -1.56 -7.88
N ALA A 172 -3.02 -0.85 -8.59
CA ALA A 172 -3.42 0.50 -8.23
C ALA A 172 -4.40 0.58 -7.06
N TYR A 173 -5.25 -0.44 -6.86
CA TYR A 173 -6.39 -0.34 -5.94
C TYR A 173 -6.50 -1.50 -4.94
N VAL A 174 -6.27 -2.74 -5.36
CA VAL A 174 -6.52 -3.91 -4.50
C VAL A 174 -5.30 -4.23 -3.63
N ILE A 175 -4.13 -4.32 -4.26
CA ILE A 175 -2.89 -4.72 -3.58
C ILE A 175 -2.52 -3.78 -2.43
N PRO A 176 -2.61 -2.44 -2.54
CA PRO A 176 -2.22 -1.55 -1.45
C PRO A 176 -3.00 -1.82 -0.16
N TYR A 177 -4.32 -2.04 -0.25
CA TYR A 177 -5.12 -2.39 0.93
C TYR A 177 -4.70 -3.73 1.54
N GLY A 178 -4.50 -4.75 0.71
CA GLY A 178 -4.03 -6.06 1.16
C GLY A 178 -2.64 -6.00 1.79
N THR A 179 -1.75 -5.17 1.25
CA THR A 179 -0.39 -4.97 1.77
C THR A 179 -0.41 -4.35 3.17
N VAL A 180 -1.30 -3.37 3.44
CA VAL A 180 -1.46 -2.80 4.79
C VAL A 180 -1.88 -3.88 5.79
N VAL A 181 -2.88 -4.70 5.45
CA VAL A 181 -3.36 -5.78 6.34
C VAL A 181 -2.23 -6.80 6.60
N ARG A 182 -1.54 -7.23 5.54
CA ARG A 182 -0.40 -8.16 5.63
C ARG A 182 0.74 -7.58 6.47
N GLN A 183 1.12 -6.32 6.27
CA GLN A 183 2.19 -5.68 7.05
C GLN A 183 1.83 -5.57 8.53
N ASN A 184 0.59 -5.22 8.87
CA ASN A 184 0.12 -5.20 10.26
C ASN A 184 0.19 -6.59 10.90
N PHE A 185 -0.17 -7.64 10.15
CA PHE A 185 0.01 -9.02 10.59
C PHE A 185 1.49 -9.36 10.81
N GLU A 186 2.37 -9.00 9.87
CA GLU A 186 3.81 -9.25 9.96
C GLU A 186 4.46 -8.53 11.14
N ILE A 187 4.08 -7.28 11.41
CA ILE A 187 4.56 -6.53 12.57
C ILE A 187 4.14 -7.25 13.86
N LYS A 188 2.91 -7.75 13.92
CA LYS A 188 2.36 -8.37 15.12
C LYS A 188 2.92 -9.78 15.38
N TYR A 189 3.14 -10.58 14.33
CA TYR A 189 3.43 -12.01 14.47
C TYR A 189 4.76 -12.48 13.87
N LYS A 190 5.38 -11.72 12.94
CA LYS A 190 6.68 -12.09 12.35
C LYS A 190 7.85 -11.32 12.91
N LYS A 191 7.66 -10.04 13.17
CA LYS A 191 8.76 -9.18 13.64
C LYS A 191 8.64 -9.07 15.15
N LYS A 192 9.56 -9.71 15.88
CA LYS A 192 9.88 -9.26 17.25
C LYS A 192 10.18 -7.77 17.13
N SER A 193 9.29 -6.94 17.66
CA SER A 193 9.35 -5.49 17.84
C SER A 193 10.76 -4.90 17.67
N LYS A 194 11.24 -4.74 16.44
CA LYS A 194 12.61 -4.24 16.26
C LYS A 194 12.69 -2.86 15.60
N ASN A 195 11.58 -2.25 15.18
CA ASN A 195 11.64 -0.90 14.62
C ASN A 195 10.38 -0.09 14.96
N THR A 196 10.05 -0.06 16.24
CA THR A 196 9.06 0.90 16.77
C THR A 196 9.72 2.25 17.03
N SER A 197 11.04 2.33 16.97
CA SER A 197 11.84 3.54 17.22
C SER A 197 12.64 3.93 15.99
N ALA A 198 12.73 5.20 15.75
CA ALA A 198 13.61 5.80 14.75
C ALA A 198 14.69 6.63 15.47
N GLU A 199 15.92 6.58 14.98
CA GLU A 199 17.06 7.29 15.54
C GLU A 199 17.64 8.26 14.52
N ASN A 200 18.06 9.44 14.98
CA ASN A 200 18.70 10.47 14.19
C ASN A 200 17.90 10.86 12.93
N VAL A 201 16.60 11.07 13.12
CA VAL A 201 15.70 11.42 12.01
C VAL A 201 15.82 12.90 11.70
N GLN A 202 16.20 13.22 10.48
CA GLN A 202 16.19 14.59 9.95
C GLN A 202 15.14 14.71 8.86
N LEU A 203 14.22 15.65 9.00
CA LEU A 203 13.09 15.82 8.09
C LEU A 203 12.87 17.30 7.76
N GLN A 204 12.73 17.61 6.50
CA GLN A 204 12.24 18.92 6.10
C GLN A 204 10.71 18.94 6.22
N VAL A 205 10.19 19.73 7.17
CA VAL A 205 8.75 19.78 7.49
C VAL A 205 8.02 20.84 6.68
N ASP A 206 8.75 21.90 6.29
CA ASP A 206 8.26 22.97 5.41
C ASP A 206 9.44 23.61 4.68
N ARG A 207 9.18 24.51 3.72
CA ARG A 207 10.24 25.23 2.99
C ARG A 207 11.10 26.05 3.95
N GLY A 208 12.37 25.66 4.08
CA GLY A 208 13.32 26.30 5.00
C GLY A 208 13.08 25.95 6.47
N VAL A 209 12.29 24.93 6.79
CA VAL A 209 12.09 24.43 8.16
C VAL A 209 12.52 22.99 8.25
N ILE A 210 13.53 22.71 9.05
CA ILE A 210 14.12 21.39 9.24
C ILE A 210 13.86 20.96 10.69
N ALA A 211 13.27 19.78 10.85
CA ALA A 211 13.12 19.12 12.13
C ALA A 211 14.16 18.02 12.28
N TYR A 212 14.73 17.88 13.45
CA TYR A 212 15.62 16.79 13.85
C TYR A 212 15.12 16.16 15.13
N LEU A 213 15.12 14.83 15.18
CA LEU A 213 14.84 14.03 16.37
C LEU A 213 15.97 13.03 16.59
N GLN A 214 16.55 13.03 17.79
CA GLN A 214 17.56 12.07 18.16
C GLN A 214 16.99 10.67 18.33
N HIS A 215 15.85 10.54 18.97
CA HIS A 215 15.15 9.27 19.17
C HIS A 215 13.65 9.47 19.12
N TYR A 216 12.93 8.61 18.40
CA TYR A 216 11.47 8.60 18.34
C TYR A 216 10.91 7.22 18.61
N ASP A 217 10.01 7.11 19.57
CA ASP A 217 9.28 5.88 19.86
C ASP A 217 7.84 5.98 19.34
N ASN A 218 7.52 5.12 18.38
CA ASN A 218 6.20 5.11 17.74
C ASN A 218 5.10 4.50 18.60
N GLN A 219 5.43 3.71 19.65
CA GLN A 219 4.42 3.14 20.56
C GLN A 219 3.87 4.20 21.48
N SER A 220 4.75 4.95 22.14
CA SER A 220 4.38 6.05 23.02
C SER A 220 4.10 7.35 22.27
N LYS A 221 4.46 7.42 20.95
CA LYS A 221 4.42 8.61 20.09
C LYS A 221 5.19 9.79 20.69
N LYS A 222 6.30 9.48 21.34
CA LYS A 222 7.21 10.44 21.96
C LYS A 222 8.54 10.49 21.22
N GLY A 223 9.06 11.69 21.11
CA GLY A 223 10.41 11.94 20.59
C GLY A 223 11.27 12.64 21.63
N PHE A 224 12.56 12.35 21.63
CA PHE A 224 13.56 12.94 22.52
C PHE A 224 14.65 13.60 21.70
N GLY A 225 15.21 14.69 22.24
CA GLY A 225 16.26 15.46 21.57
C GLY A 225 15.74 16.12 20.30
N PHE A 226 14.63 16.84 20.41
CA PHE A 226 13.99 17.54 19.28
C PHE A 226 14.64 18.88 18.99
N CYS A 227 14.93 19.14 17.72
CA CYS A 227 15.34 20.46 17.23
C CYS A 227 14.49 20.86 16.02
N LEU A 228 14.14 22.14 15.94
CA LEU A 228 13.44 22.70 14.78
C LEU A 228 14.13 23.98 14.34
N ASP A 229 14.75 23.94 13.17
CA ASP A 229 15.50 25.04 12.58
C ASP A 229 14.70 25.73 11.49
N LYS A 230 14.57 27.04 11.59
CA LYS A 230 13.93 27.86 10.53
C LYS A 230 14.97 28.71 9.83
N PHE A 231 15.06 28.54 8.52
CA PHE A 231 15.95 29.28 7.64
C PHE A 231 15.15 30.27 6.78
N LYS A 232 15.67 31.47 6.64
CA LYS A 232 15.19 32.46 5.69
C LYS A 232 16.41 32.97 4.88
N ASP A 233 16.34 32.93 3.56
CA ASP A 233 17.43 33.33 2.67
C ASP A 233 18.78 32.67 3.02
N LYS A 234 18.73 31.35 3.29
CA LYS A 234 19.86 30.51 3.73
C LYS A 234 20.50 30.89 5.05
N LYS A 235 19.89 31.79 5.81
CA LYS A 235 20.35 32.17 7.17
C LYS A 235 19.41 31.58 8.22
N LEU A 236 19.98 31.04 9.29
CA LEU A 236 19.22 30.56 10.44
C LEU A 236 18.56 31.75 11.15
N VAL A 237 17.23 31.72 11.28
CA VAL A 237 16.44 32.79 11.93
C VAL A 237 15.92 32.34 13.29
N SER A 238 15.62 31.07 13.45
CA SER A 238 15.09 30.51 14.69
C SER A 238 15.57 29.08 14.89
N HIS A 239 16.04 28.79 16.10
CA HIS A 239 16.44 27.46 16.53
C HIS A 239 15.65 27.11 17.80
N LEU A 240 14.74 26.12 17.67
CA LEU A 240 13.99 25.58 18.79
C LEU A 240 14.59 24.24 19.19
N THR A 241 14.86 24.07 20.47
CA THR A 241 15.23 22.79 21.07
C THR A 241 14.20 22.39 22.10
N ALA A 242 13.86 21.11 22.16
CA ALA A 242 13.00 20.55 23.20
C ALA A 242 13.53 19.19 23.65
N MET A 243 13.43 18.90 24.93
CA MET A 243 13.89 17.64 25.50
C MET A 243 12.98 16.49 25.08
N GLU A 244 11.67 16.73 25.10
CA GLU A 244 10.64 15.77 24.72
C GLU A 244 9.61 16.44 23.80
N VAL A 245 9.19 15.71 22.79
CA VAL A 245 8.03 16.07 21.97
C VAL A 245 7.05 14.89 21.94
N GLN A 246 5.77 15.14 22.10
CA GLN A 246 4.72 14.15 22.11
C GLN A 246 3.63 14.52 21.12
N TYR A 247 3.25 13.57 20.28
CA TYR A 247 2.15 13.75 19.32
C TYR A 247 0.80 13.72 20.06
N ASP A 248 -0.03 14.74 19.84
CA ASP A 248 -1.38 14.76 20.42
C ASP A 248 -2.34 13.92 19.55
N THR A 249 -2.79 12.81 20.13
CA THR A 249 -3.73 11.89 19.48
C THR A 249 -5.19 12.25 19.70
N ILE A 250 -5.48 13.24 20.54
CA ILE A 250 -6.85 13.63 20.94
C ILE A 250 -7.34 14.80 20.09
N SER A 251 -6.43 15.65 19.63
CA SER A 251 -6.72 16.80 18.79
C SER A 251 -7.22 16.38 17.39
N ASP A 252 -8.23 17.05 16.88
CA ASP A 252 -8.74 16.85 15.49
C ASP A 252 -7.72 17.29 14.41
N SER A 253 -6.70 18.04 14.80
CA SER A 253 -5.64 18.51 13.89
C SER A 253 -4.51 17.50 13.80
N LYS A 254 -4.11 17.15 12.57
CA LYS A 254 -3.04 16.17 12.26
C LYS A 254 -1.63 16.62 12.64
N TYR A 255 -1.44 17.86 13.07
CA TYR A 255 -0.12 18.48 13.25
C TYR A 255 0.12 19.01 14.66
N HIS A 256 -0.67 18.60 15.65
CA HIS A 256 -0.54 19.03 17.04
C HIS A 256 0.52 18.20 17.77
N TRP A 257 1.48 18.92 18.34
CA TRP A 257 2.57 18.38 19.14
C TRP A 257 2.71 19.14 20.44
N LYS A 258 2.90 18.44 21.52
CA LYS A 258 3.29 18.99 22.82
C LYS A 258 4.80 18.91 22.97
N ILE A 259 5.44 20.04 23.22
CA ILE A 259 6.87 20.13 23.46
C ILE A 259 7.13 20.42 24.93
N ARG A 260 8.10 19.71 25.53
CA ARG A 260 8.49 19.88 26.95
C ARG A 260 9.94 20.30 27.07
N ASN A 261 10.20 21.12 28.08
CA ASN A 261 11.53 21.71 28.36
C ASN A 261 12.11 22.30 27.07
N TRP A 262 11.36 23.25 26.52
CA TRP A 262 11.69 23.89 25.27
C TRP A 262 12.47 25.17 25.44
N LYS A 263 13.35 25.49 24.48
CA LYS A 263 14.12 26.72 24.37
C LYS A 263 14.11 27.16 22.90
N VAL A 264 13.71 28.41 22.65
CA VAL A 264 13.73 29.01 21.30
C VAL A 264 14.77 30.12 21.33
N ARG A 265 15.67 30.11 20.37
CA ARG A 265 16.62 31.15 20.05
C ARG A 265 16.17 31.82 18.75
N GLN A 266 15.82 33.08 18.81
CA GLN A 266 15.52 33.91 17.63
C GLN A 266 16.74 34.79 17.34
N LEU A 267 17.23 34.71 16.11
CA LEU A 267 18.43 35.39 15.64
C LEU A 267 18.01 36.61 14.80
N GLN A 268 18.36 37.79 15.28
CA GLN A 268 18.15 39.06 14.57
C GLN A 268 19.50 39.76 14.35
N GLY A 269 20.19 39.36 13.27
CA GLY A 269 21.56 39.79 13.01
C GLY A 269 22.52 39.29 14.10
N LEU A 270 23.14 40.20 14.84
CA LEU A 270 24.04 39.87 15.96
C LEU A 270 23.33 39.80 17.33
N LYS A 271 22.03 40.06 17.39
CA LYS A 271 21.24 39.99 18.63
C LYS A 271 20.49 38.67 18.69
N GLU A 272 20.55 38.01 19.86
CA GLU A 272 19.77 36.81 20.15
C GLU A 272 18.68 37.12 21.18
N HIS A 273 17.46 36.64 20.89
CA HIS A 273 16.39 36.63 21.88
C HIS A 273 16.09 35.19 22.25
N ILE A 274 16.20 34.88 23.55
CA ILE A 274 16.03 33.52 24.06
C ILE A 274 14.75 33.47 24.91
N THR A 275 13.85 32.58 24.54
CA THR A 275 12.64 32.23 25.30
C THR A 275 12.67 30.76 25.66
N SER A 276 12.26 30.42 26.88
CA SER A 276 12.18 29.02 27.32
C SER A 276 10.94 28.79 28.17
N GLY A 277 10.52 27.55 28.28
CA GLY A 277 9.37 27.19 29.11
C GLY A 277 9.30 25.68 29.36
N ALA A 278 8.43 25.30 30.31
CA ALA A 278 8.29 23.91 30.70
C ALA A 278 7.47 23.09 29.66
N GLU A 279 6.32 23.58 29.24
CA GLU A 279 5.43 22.90 28.29
C GLU A 279 4.78 23.90 27.33
N LYS A 280 4.59 23.51 26.10
CA LYS A 280 3.93 24.33 25.10
C LYS A 280 3.29 23.42 24.03
N ASP A 281 2.04 23.73 23.67
CA ASP A 281 1.40 23.15 22.49
C ASP A 281 1.85 23.92 21.24
N THR A 282 2.21 23.19 20.20
CA THR A 282 2.71 23.76 18.96
C THR A 282 2.23 22.97 17.75
N ILE A 283 2.15 23.65 16.61
CA ILE A 283 1.81 23.02 15.33
C ILE A 283 3.13 22.81 14.59
N ILE A 284 3.47 21.53 14.33
CA ILE A 284 4.63 21.15 13.53
C ILE A 284 4.11 20.33 12.36
N MET A 285 4.37 20.75 11.13
CA MET A 285 3.86 20.10 9.90
C MET A 285 4.54 18.75 9.63
N MET A 286 4.54 17.87 10.62
CA MET A 286 4.99 16.49 10.51
C MET A 286 3.99 15.55 11.18
N GLU A 287 3.88 14.34 10.67
CA GLU A 287 3.07 13.26 11.24
C GLU A 287 4.01 12.17 11.80
N PRO A 288 3.57 11.35 12.77
CA PRO A 288 4.33 10.20 13.26
C PRO A 288 4.78 9.24 12.14
N THR A 289 3.99 9.14 11.08
CA THR A 289 4.29 8.33 9.88
C THR A 289 5.46 8.88 9.07
N ASP A 290 5.76 10.17 9.15
CA ASP A 290 6.90 10.79 8.48
C ASP A 290 8.23 10.45 9.17
N LEU A 291 8.19 10.11 10.47
CA LEU A 291 9.37 9.86 11.30
C LEU A 291 9.85 8.41 11.23
N VAL A 292 8.92 7.46 11.06
CA VAL A 292 9.24 6.03 11.01
C VAL A 292 9.13 5.55 9.57
N TYR A 293 10.27 5.54 8.87
CA TYR A 293 10.34 4.95 7.54
C TYR A 293 10.28 3.42 7.62
N SER A 294 9.21 2.83 7.12
CA SER A 294 9.11 1.39 6.95
C SER A 294 9.46 1.01 5.52
N LYS A 295 10.45 0.13 5.33
CA LYS A 295 10.78 -0.43 4.01
C LYS A 295 9.51 -1.04 3.38
N GLY A 296 9.14 -0.61 2.16
CA GLY A 296 7.91 -1.06 1.50
C GLY A 296 6.66 -0.23 1.87
N GLN A 297 6.80 0.92 2.53
CA GLN A 297 5.69 1.82 2.83
C GLN A 297 5.01 2.33 1.55
N GLN A 298 5.77 2.52 0.47
CA GLN A 298 5.25 2.90 -0.84
C GLN A 298 4.22 1.91 -1.38
N GLU A 299 4.39 0.62 -1.12
CA GLU A 299 3.45 -0.44 -1.55
C GLU A 299 2.10 -0.39 -0.83
N THR A 300 1.99 0.39 0.26
CA THR A 300 0.74 0.54 1.01
C THR A 300 -0.13 1.68 0.49
N PHE A 301 0.41 2.55 -0.37
CA PHE A 301 -0.33 3.67 -0.91
C PHE A 301 -1.09 3.27 -2.19
N THR A 302 -2.35 3.70 -2.29
CA THR A 302 -3.05 3.68 -3.57
C THR A 302 -2.44 4.74 -4.50
N SER A 303 -2.55 4.54 -5.82
CA SER A 303 -1.98 5.49 -6.80
C SER A 303 -2.40 6.96 -6.58
N PRO A 304 -3.65 7.30 -6.21
CA PRO A 304 -4.01 8.67 -5.84
C PRO A 304 -3.33 9.15 -4.55
N ALA A 305 -3.30 8.31 -3.50
CA ALA A 305 -2.68 8.65 -2.23
C ALA A 305 -1.16 8.84 -2.36
N LEU A 306 -0.51 8.03 -3.21
CA LEU A 306 0.91 8.17 -3.52
C LEU A 306 1.19 9.51 -4.23
N LYS A 307 0.35 9.93 -5.18
CA LYS A 307 0.48 11.24 -5.83
C LYS A 307 0.35 12.39 -4.84
N ASP A 308 -0.62 12.32 -3.93
CA ASP A 308 -0.80 13.34 -2.88
C ASP A 308 0.41 13.36 -1.92
N TYR A 309 0.94 12.19 -1.57
CA TYR A 309 2.14 12.07 -0.74
C TYR A 309 3.36 12.68 -1.44
N ILE A 310 3.60 12.32 -2.71
CA ILE A 310 4.69 12.88 -3.52
C ILE A 310 4.58 14.39 -3.64
N SER A 311 3.37 14.93 -3.92
CA SER A 311 3.19 16.37 -4.04
C SER A 311 3.46 17.12 -2.72
N LYS A 312 3.10 16.53 -1.58
CA LYS A 312 3.45 17.06 -0.24
C LYS A 312 4.96 17.06 -0.02
N GLN A 313 5.67 15.99 -0.38
CA GLN A 313 7.13 15.90 -0.24
C GLN A 313 7.87 16.89 -1.16
N ILE A 314 7.40 17.07 -2.39
CA ILE A 314 7.93 18.10 -3.32
C ILE A 314 7.75 19.50 -2.73
N ASN A 315 6.57 19.80 -2.19
CA ASN A 315 6.29 21.10 -1.58
C ASN A 315 7.15 21.36 -0.33
N ARG A 316 7.48 20.33 0.42
CA ARG A 316 8.42 20.38 1.56
C ARG A 316 9.88 20.56 1.11
N GLY A 317 10.21 20.26 -0.17
CA GLY A 317 11.59 20.29 -0.69
C GLY A 317 12.43 19.09 -0.24
N SER A 318 11.80 17.98 0.10
CA SER A 318 12.47 16.74 0.52
C SER A 318 13.24 16.12 -0.66
N GLY A 319 14.54 15.85 -0.48
CA GLY A 319 15.38 15.25 -1.52
C GLY A 319 15.05 13.78 -1.86
N ASN A 320 14.28 13.09 -1.01
CA ASN A 320 13.92 11.68 -1.20
C ASN A 320 12.74 11.44 -2.16
N VAL A 321 12.23 12.50 -2.81
CA VAL A 321 11.09 12.41 -3.73
C VAL A 321 11.38 11.51 -4.93
N VAL A 322 12.63 11.48 -5.41
CA VAL A 322 13.05 10.66 -6.55
C VAL A 322 12.80 9.17 -6.30
N GLN A 323 12.97 8.71 -5.09
CA GLN A 323 12.79 7.30 -4.73
C GLN A 323 11.31 6.84 -4.85
N TYR A 324 10.35 7.76 -4.65
CA TYR A 324 8.92 7.49 -4.81
C TYR A 324 8.40 7.72 -6.23
N GLN A 325 9.20 8.38 -7.09
CA GLN A 325 8.83 8.64 -8.49
C GLN A 325 9.25 7.51 -9.44
N VAL A 326 10.24 6.71 -9.05
CA VAL A 326 10.84 5.66 -9.90
C VAL A 326 10.12 4.32 -9.78
N GLU A 327 9.31 4.10 -8.71
CA GLU A 327 8.47 2.91 -8.52
C GLU A 327 7.01 3.19 -8.91
#